data_6549972d01cc79f9daefddbce410a5b2
#
_entry.id   6549972d01cc79f9daefddbce410a5b2
#
_cell.length_a   1.000
_cell.length_b   1.000
_cell.length_c   1.000
_cell.angle_alpha   90.00
_cell.angle_beta   90.00
_cell.angle_gamma   90.00
#
_symmetry.space_group_name_H-M   'P 1'
#
loop_
_entity.id
_entity.type
_entity.pdbx_description
1 polymer ?
#
loop_
_entity_poly.entity_id
_entity_poly.type
_entity_poly.pdbx_seq_one_letter_code
_entity_poly.pdbx_strand_id
1 'polypeptide(L)'
;MCRSTFIGPDYRLRGRMKGTLDTFGVVEILQILGRMRRSGTLHIECPLRLVDVHFTQGRIAETRDSTRVAADTVIGSQLLKRSLVNDQQLAAALAEQEARPRPIGTILVEHGAVPEDALREVLSRQIANTLVAAKLEESGSFVFVVDPEPQPVEYITVDTHSVLLDISALGGEYCLAVEMLGQPSTVLVRNGDYNTLPRNPLLMGRDEFAVLLQVDGARTVKEITQASRLEEITVVSILGKLADAGVLLVKAERQSRAEDAAELQAHRDSVWAEVSHLLDDMVEEPDAGGAAAPDPGAAAPDPGAAAPDPGAPA
;
A
#
# COMPACT_ATOMS: atom_id res chain seq x y z
N MET A 1 -15.99 14.66 -14.73
CA MET A 1 -15.72 14.45 -16.16
C MET A 1 -14.23 14.17 -16.31
N CYS A 2 -13.82 12.93 -16.14
CA CYS A 2 -12.45 12.48 -16.42
C CYS A 2 -12.46 11.82 -17.80
N ARG A 3 -11.82 12.44 -18.75
CA ARG A 3 -11.55 11.86 -20.06
C ARG A 3 -10.32 10.96 -19.94
N SER A 4 -10.53 9.66 -19.87
CA SER A 4 -9.48 8.68 -20.13
C SER A 4 -9.23 8.64 -21.63
N THR A 5 -8.11 9.20 -22.06
CA THR A 5 -7.65 9.07 -23.45
C THR A 5 -6.62 7.96 -23.50
N PHE A 6 -7.08 6.74 -23.58
CA PHE A 6 -6.22 5.62 -23.95
C PHE A 6 -6.42 5.36 -25.45
N ILE A 7 -5.56 5.95 -26.27
CA ILE A 7 -5.46 5.65 -27.71
C ILE A 7 -4.23 4.78 -27.90
N GLY A 8 -4.43 3.47 -27.85
CA GLY A 8 -3.50 2.49 -28.38
C GLY A 8 -3.99 2.01 -29.75
N PRO A 9 -3.11 1.53 -30.65
CA PRO A 9 -3.45 1.28 -32.05
C PRO A 9 -4.48 0.16 -32.22
N ASP A 10 -5.28 0.36 -33.22
CA ASP A 10 -6.40 -0.42 -33.77
C ASP A 10 -6.13 -1.92 -33.87
N TYR A 11 -6.44 -2.70 -32.83
CA TYR A 11 -6.42 -4.15 -32.86
C TYR A 11 -7.80 -4.69 -33.27
N ARG A 12 -7.87 -5.24 -34.45
CA ARG A 12 -9.06 -5.89 -35.03
C ARG A 12 -9.66 -6.89 -34.04
N LEU A 13 -10.94 -6.77 -33.79
CA LEU A 13 -11.84 -7.42 -32.83
C LEU A 13 -11.94 -8.96 -32.89
N ARG A 14 -10.86 -9.71 -32.96
CA ARG A 14 -10.88 -11.17 -32.85
C ARG A 14 -10.11 -11.62 -31.60
N GLY A 15 -10.86 -11.92 -30.53
CA GLY A 15 -10.32 -12.58 -29.35
C GLY A 15 -10.15 -11.70 -28.09
N ARG A 16 -11.05 -10.76 -27.86
CA ARG A 16 -11.11 -10.02 -26.59
C ARG A 16 -12.20 -10.59 -25.68
N MET A 17 -11.85 -10.91 -24.45
CA MET A 17 -12.79 -11.15 -23.36
C MET A 17 -12.76 -9.91 -22.45
N LYS A 18 -13.91 -9.35 -22.12
CA LYS A 18 -14.03 -8.19 -21.23
C LYS A 18 -15.20 -8.37 -20.29
N GLY A 19 -15.12 -7.75 -19.13
CA GLY A 19 -16.18 -7.76 -18.12
C GLY A 19 -15.84 -6.86 -16.94
N THR A 20 -16.64 -7.00 -15.90
CA THR A 20 -16.46 -6.30 -14.63
C THR A 20 -16.14 -7.29 -13.52
N LEU A 21 -15.40 -6.86 -12.49
CA LEU A 21 -14.95 -7.72 -11.39
C LEU A 21 -16.08 -8.11 -10.44
N ASP A 22 -17.14 -7.33 -10.39
CA ASP A 22 -18.39 -7.63 -9.68
C ASP A 22 -19.19 -8.79 -10.31
N THR A 23 -19.02 -9.02 -11.62
CA THR A 23 -19.66 -10.15 -12.32
C THR A 23 -18.76 -11.39 -12.35
N PHE A 24 -17.46 -11.21 -12.55
CA PHE A 24 -16.44 -12.26 -12.56
C PHE A 24 -15.28 -11.82 -11.69
N GLY A 25 -15.10 -12.48 -10.56
CA GLY A 25 -13.96 -12.20 -9.71
C GLY A 25 -12.61 -12.56 -10.37
N VAL A 26 -11.54 -12.03 -9.83
CA VAL A 26 -10.17 -12.29 -10.33
C VAL A 26 -9.87 -13.79 -10.40
N VAL A 27 -10.32 -14.57 -9.42
CA VAL A 27 -10.09 -16.03 -9.34
C VAL A 27 -10.78 -16.75 -10.50
N GLU A 28 -12.04 -16.42 -10.79
CA GLU A 28 -12.82 -17.02 -11.87
C GLU A 28 -12.22 -16.72 -13.24
N ILE A 29 -11.75 -15.47 -13.44
CA ILE A 29 -11.10 -15.07 -14.70
C ILE A 29 -9.81 -15.87 -14.91
N LEU A 30 -8.97 -16.00 -13.89
CA LEU A 30 -7.74 -16.78 -13.95
C LEU A 30 -8.01 -18.26 -14.22
N GLN A 31 -9.04 -18.85 -13.59
CA GLN A 31 -9.44 -20.23 -13.83
C GLN A 31 -9.85 -20.45 -15.30
N ILE A 32 -10.65 -19.54 -15.86
CA ILE A 32 -11.07 -19.61 -17.26
C ILE A 32 -9.87 -19.54 -18.18
N LEU A 33 -8.98 -18.54 -18.00
CA LEU A 33 -7.82 -18.34 -18.86
C LEU A 33 -6.82 -19.49 -18.77
N GLY A 34 -6.58 -20.02 -17.58
CA GLY A 34 -5.73 -21.19 -17.36
C GLY A 34 -6.24 -22.43 -18.10
N ARG A 35 -7.57 -22.68 -18.03
CA ARG A 35 -8.21 -23.81 -18.74
C ARG A 35 -8.22 -23.65 -20.25
N MET A 36 -8.40 -22.43 -20.74
CA MET A 36 -8.42 -22.12 -22.18
C MET A 36 -7.05 -22.27 -22.85
N ARG A 37 -5.98 -22.38 -22.06
CA ARG A 37 -4.58 -22.46 -22.54
C ARG A 37 -4.23 -21.40 -23.58
N ARG A 38 -4.77 -20.18 -23.40
CA ARG A 38 -4.52 -19.05 -24.28
C ARG A 38 -3.24 -18.32 -23.87
N SER A 39 -2.59 -17.71 -24.87
CA SER A 39 -1.56 -16.71 -24.65
C SER A 39 -2.11 -15.33 -24.88
N GLY A 40 -1.70 -14.36 -24.06
CA GLY A 40 -2.19 -12.99 -24.10
C GLY A 40 -2.01 -12.26 -22.82
N THR A 41 -2.52 -11.04 -22.76
CA THR A 41 -2.43 -10.18 -21.58
C THR A 41 -3.82 -9.92 -21.01
N LEU A 42 -3.98 -10.17 -19.72
CA LEU A 42 -5.13 -9.77 -18.93
C LEU A 42 -4.83 -8.43 -18.27
N HIS A 43 -5.56 -7.40 -18.63
CA HIS A 43 -5.55 -6.08 -18.01
C HIS A 43 -6.68 -6.04 -16.99
N ILE A 44 -6.36 -5.71 -15.74
CA ILE A 44 -7.30 -5.52 -14.63
C ILE A 44 -7.18 -4.07 -14.19
N GLU A 45 -8.29 -3.34 -14.23
CA GLU A 45 -8.39 -1.95 -13.79
C GLU A 45 -9.30 -1.88 -12.58
N CYS A 46 -8.72 -1.63 -11.41
CA CYS A 46 -9.40 -1.39 -10.14
C CYS A 46 -9.26 0.09 -9.74
N PRO A 47 -10.07 0.60 -8.79
CA PRO A 47 -10.01 2.00 -8.35
C PRO A 47 -8.61 2.46 -7.91
N LEU A 48 -7.83 1.57 -7.29
CA LEU A 48 -6.51 1.88 -6.74
C LEU A 48 -5.37 1.13 -7.45
N ARG A 49 -5.67 0.29 -8.48
CA ARG A 49 -4.65 -0.58 -9.09
C ARG A 49 -4.89 -0.77 -10.58
N LEU A 50 -3.78 -0.85 -11.31
CA LEU A 50 -3.73 -1.32 -12.68
C LEU A 50 -2.79 -2.52 -12.74
N VAL A 51 -3.35 -3.70 -12.97
CA VAL A 51 -2.58 -4.95 -12.97
C VAL A 51 -2.64 -5.59 -14.34
N ASP A 52 -1.47 -5.87 -14.91
CA ASP A 52 -1.31 -6.64 -16.13
C ASP A 52 -0.81 -8.04 -15.79
N VAL A 53 -1.45 -9.07 -16.34
CA VAL A 53 -1.07 -10.47 -16.18
C VAL A 53 -0.80 -11.08 -17.55
N HIS A 54 0.45 -11.48 -17.81
CA HIS A 54 0.85 -12.12 -19.05
C HIS A 54 0.71 -13.63 -18.95
N PHE A 55 -0.05 -14.18 -19.90
CA PHE A 55 -0.26 -15.62 -20.03
C PHE A 55 0.47 -16.19 -21.23
N THR A 56 1.10 -17.33 -21.02
CA THR A 56 1.68 -18.18 -22.06
C THR A 56 1.07 -19.58 -21.95
N GLN A 57 0.25 -19.96 -22.94
CA GLN A 57 -0.44 -21.26 -22.97
C GLN A 57 -1.21 -21.57 -21.68
N GLY A 58 -1.87 -20.56 -21.10
CA GLY A 58 -2.64 -20.66 -19.87
C GLY A 58 -1.80 -20.69 -18.59
N ARG A 59 -0.48 -20.55 -18.65
CA ARG A 59 0.43 -20.37 -17.51
C ARG A 59 0.74 -18.90 -17.35
N ILE A 60 1.01 -18.45 -16.15
CA ILE A 60 1.34 -17.05 -15.87
C ILE A 60 2.85 -16.87 -16.03
N ALA A 61 3.24 -15.95 -16.90
CA ALA A 61 4.64 -15.60 -17.16
C ALA A 61 5.10 -14.41 -16.32
N GLU A 62 4.25 -13.40 -16.16
CA GLU A 62 4.57 -12.16 -15.46
C GLU A 62 3.31 -11.48 -14.94
N THR A 63 3.45 -10.73 -13.86
CA THR A 63 2.45 -9.76 -13.40
C THR A 63 3.11 -8.41 -13.18
N ARG A 64 2.43 -7.33 -13.57
CA ARG A 64 2.86 -5.95 -13.33
C ARG A 64 1.74 -5.17 -12.66
N ASP A 65 2.04 -4.51 -11.56
CA ASP A 65 1.17 -3.52 -10.94
C ASP A 65 1.73 -2.13 -11.26
N SER A 66 1.07 -1.42 -12.19
CA SER A 66 1.53 -0.11 -12.67
C SER A 66 1.37 1.01 -11.63
N THR A 67 0.64 0.76 -10.55
CA THR A 67 0.45 1.73 -9.47
C THR A 67 1.52 1.62 -8.38
N ARG A 68 2.28 0.54 -8.37
CA ARG A 68 3.38 0.30 -7.44
C ARG A 68 4.73 0.60 -8.06
N VAL A 69 5.31 1.71 -7.69
CA VAL A 69 6.72 2.03 -7.95
C VAL A 69 7.55 1.52 -6.77
N ALA A 70 7.65 0.21 -6.59
CA ALA A 70 8.43 -0.31 -5.49
C ALA A 70 9.61 -1.15 -6.00
N ALA A 71 10.82 -0.64 -5.80
CA ALA A 71 12.06 -1.36 -6.03
C ALA A 71 12.14 -2.70 -5.25
N ASP A 72 11.34 -2.86 -4.20
CA ASP A 72 11.32 -4.03 -3.34
C ASP A 72 10.47 -5.21 -3.86
N THR A 73 9.61 -4.98 -4.87
CA THR A 73 8.84 -6.06 -5.54
C THR A 73 9.61 -6.71 -6.68
N VAL A 74 10.80 -6.22 -6.98
CA VAL A 74 11.66 -6.81 -8.02
C VAL A 74 12.12 -8.19 -7.54
N ILE A 75 11.96 -9.19 -8.40
CA ILE A 75 12.31 -10.59 -8.11
C ILE A 75 13.72 -10.75 -7.53
N GLY A 76 14.68 -9.95 -7.99
CA GLY A 76 16.05 -9.96 -7.50
C GLY A 76 16.16 -9.65 -6.00
N SER A 77 15.43 -8.65 -5.50
CA SER A 77 15.43 -8.30 -4.08
C SER A 77 14.79 -9.41 -3.22
N GLN A 78 13.76 -10.09 -3.73
CA GLN A 78 13.14 -11.22 -3.03
C GLN A 78 14.07 -12.43 -2.96
N LEU A 79 14.82 -12.72 -4.03
CA LEU A 79 15.81 -13.78 -4.04
C LEU A 79 16.96 -13.52 -3.06
N LEU A 80 17.43 -12.26 -2.96
CA LEU A 80 18.41 -11.85 -1.95
C LEU A 80 17.88 -12.01 -0.53
N LYS A 81 16.66 -11.53 -0.25
CA LYS A 81 16.02 -11.65 1.06
C LYS A 81 15.90 -13.10 1.52
N ARG A 82 15.64 -14.02 0.60
CA ARG A 82 15.56 -15.47 0.88
C ARG A 82 16.91 -16.18 0.88
N SER A 83 18.01 -15.44 0.65
CA SER A 83 19.37 -15.98 0.53
C SER A 83 19.52 -17.06 -0.57
N LEU A 84 18.69 -16.97 -1.60
CA LEU A 84 18.75 -17.83 -2.78
C LEU A 84 19.84 -17.37 -3.75
N VAL A 85 20.19 -16.09 -3.72
CA VAL A 85 21.32 -15.51 -4.45
C VAL A 85 22.11 -14.60 -3.51
N ASN A 86 23.37 -14.34 -3.85
CA ASN A 86 24.17 -13.31 -3.21
C ASN A 86 24.25 -12.04 -4.08
N ASP A 87 24.76 -10.94 -3.50
CA ASP A 87 24.88 -9.64 -4.19
C ASP A 87 25.70 -9.72 -5.47
N GLN A 88 26.77 -10.56 -5.48
CA GLN A 88 27.63 -10.71 -6.64
C GLN A 88 26.93 -11.44 -7.79
N GLN A 89 26.16 -12.49 -7.50
CA GLN A 89 25.38 -13.23 -8.49
C GLN A 89 24.27 -12.35 -9.08
N LEU A 90 23.60 -11.57 -8.24
CA LEU A 90 22.57 -10.65 -8.70
C LEU A 90 23.15 -9.52 -9.55
N ALA A 91 24.27 -8.93 -9.16
CA ALA A 91 24.95 -7.88 -9.93
C ALA A 91 25.42 -8.38 -11.32
N ALA A 92 25.95 -9.60 -11.37
CA ALA A 92 26.33 -10.22 -12.64
C ALA A 92 25.13 -10.44 -13.57
N ALA A 93 23.99 -10.92 -13.03
CA ALA A 93 22.78 -11.13 -13.80
C ALA A 93 22.16 -9.80 -14.29
N LEU A 94 22.21 -8.74 -13.48
CA LEU A 94 21.77 -7.40 -13.87
C LEU A 94 22.63 -6.82 -15.01
N ALA A 95 23.94 -6.97 -14.93
CA ALA A 95 24.84 -6.51 -15.99
C ALA A 95 24.58 -7.24 -17.34
N GLU A 96 24.27 -8.55 -17.29
CA GLU A 96 23.88 -9.30 -18.48
C GLU A 96 22.53 -8.84 -19.01
N GLN A 97 21.55 -8.56 -18.14
CA GLN A 97 20.23 -8.05 -18.52
C GLN A 97 20.33 -6.69 -19.22
N GLU A 98 21.23 -5.81 -18.79
CA GLU A 98 21.49 -4.53 -19.46
C GLU A 98 22.06 -4.72 -20.87
N ALA A 99 22.94 -5.70 -21.04
CA ALA A 99 23.55 -6.01 -22.34
C ALA A 99 22.57 -6.72 -23.29
N ARG A 100 21.70 -7.56 -22.76
CA ARG A 100 20.67 -8.31 -23.48
C ARG A 100 19.39 -8.35 -22.66
N PRO A 101 18.33 -7.59 -23.06
CA PRO A 101 17.05 -7.56 -22.33
C PRO A 101 16.40 -8.95 -22.29
N ARG A 102 16.56 -9.64 -21.16
CA ARG A 102 15.98 -10.95 -20.84
C ARG A 102 15.48 -10.95 -19.39
N PRO A 103 14.52 -11.81 -19.04
CA PRO A 103 14.07 -11.93 -17.65
C PRO A 103 15.23 -12.33 -16.74
N ILE A 104 15.46 -11.55 -15.66
CA ILE A 104 16.58 -11.80 -14.74
C ILE A 104 16.52 -13.18 -14.08
N GLY A 105 15.31 -13.69 -13.83
CA GLY A 105 15.11 -15.04 -13.29
C GLY A 105 15.67 -16.11 -14.22
N THR A 106 15.46 -15.99 -15.53
CA THR A 106 16.00 -16.91 -16.53
C THR A 106 17.52 -16.89 -16.55
N ILE A 107 18.13 -15.70 -16.50
CA ILE A 107 19.60 -15.54 -16.43
C ILE A 107 20.17 -16.23 -15.19
N LEU A 108 19.54 -16.01 -14.02
CA LEU A 108 19.99 -16.61 -12.76
C LEU A 108 19.91 -18.14 -12.75
N VAL A 109 18.89 -18.71 -13.40
CA VAL A 109 18.74 -20.18 -13.53
C VAL A 109 19.80 -20.73 -14.52
N GLU A 110 20.01 -20.09 -15.66
CA GLU A 110 21.02 -20.48 -16.64
C GLU A 110 22.45 -20.45 -16.07
N HIS A 111 22.74 -19.49 -15.19
CA HIS A 111 24.01 -19.44 -14.46
C HIS A 111 24.10 -20.45 -13.30
N GLY A 112 23.04 -21.23 -13.05
CA GLY A 112 23.00 -22.17 -11.92
C GLY A 112 23.01 -21.48 -10.56
N ALA A 113 22.73 -20.18 -10.50
CA ALA A 113 22.68 -19.41 -9.24
C ALA A 113 21.44 -19.74 -8.42
N VAL A 114 20.31 -20.07 -9.09
CA VAL A 114 19.04 -20.44 -8.45
C VAL A 114 18.47 -21.67 -9.14
N PRO A 115 18.04 -22.69 -8.39
CA PRO A 115 17.23 -23.78 -8.94
C PRO A 115 15.91 -23.26 -9.51
N GLU A 116 15.50 -23.78 -10.67
CA GLU A 116 14.29 -23.32 -11.35
C GLU A 116 13.02 -23.46 -10.47
N ASP A 117 12.93 -24.55 -9.70
CA ASP A 117 11.78 -24.78 -8.81
C ASP A 117 11.71 -23.76 -7.68
N ALA A 118 12.85 -23.40 -7.09
CA ALA A 118 12.91 -22.34 -6.07
C ALA A 118 12.53 -20.97 -6.66
N LEU A 119 12.94 -20.68 -7.89
CA LEU A 119 12.52 -19.46 -8.58
C LEU A 119 11.00 -19.46 -8.85
N ARG A 120 10.44 -20.58 -9.30
CA ARG A 120 8.98 -20.70 -9.51
C ARG A 120 8.19 -20.47 -8.25
N GLU A 121 8.64 -20.97 -7.11
CA GLU A 121 7.98 -20.72 -5.82
C GLU A 121 7.97 -19.23 -5.47
N VAL A 122 9.10 -18.53 -5.64
CA VAL A 122 9.19 -17.10 -5.39
C VAL A 122 8.28 -16.31 -6.34
N LEU A 123 8.29 -16.67 -7.64
CA LEU A 123 7.41 -16.05 -8.64
C LEU A 123 5.94 -16.31 -8.34
N SER A 124 5.54 -17.53 -7.98
CA SER A 124 4.17 -17.88 -7.63
C SER A 124 3.66 -16.98 -6.50
N ARG A 125 4.45 -16.84 -5.45
CA ARG A 125 4.10 -16.00 -4.30
C ARG A 125 4.02 -14.52 -4.65
N GLN A 126 4.94 -14.01 -5.46
CA GLN A 126 4.90 -12.63 -5.94
C GLN A 126 3.63 -12.35 -6.78
N ILE A 127 3.33 -13.25 -7.72
CA ILE A 127 2.13 -13.18 -8.55
C ILE A 127 0.87 -13.22 -7.67
N ALA A 128 0.81 -14.16 -6.72
CA ALA A 128 -0.31 -14.30 -5.80
C ALA A 128 -0.54 -13.05 -4.96
N ASN A 129 0.51 -12.44 -4.40
CA ASN A 129 0.41 -11.20 -3.64
C ASN A 129 -0.21 -10.07 -4.46
N THR A 130 0.24 -9.90 -5.71
CA THR A 130 -0.30 -8.87 -6.62
C THR A 130 -1.80 -9.12 -6.91
N LEU A 131 -2.16 -10.37 -7.15
CA LEU A 131 -3.53 -10.74 -7.51
C LEU A 131 -4.49 -10.78 -6.32
N VAL A 132 -4.02 -11.11 -5.11
CA VAL A 132 -4.81 -10.96 -3.87
C VAL A 132 -5.15 -9.50 -3.65
N ALA A 133 -4.20 -8.60 -3.85
CA ALA A 133 -4.44 -7.17 -3.73
C ALA A 133 -5.53 -6.66 -4.70
N ALA A 134 -5.52 -7.13 -5.96
CA ALA A 134 -6.56 -6.82 -6.93
C ALA A 134 -7.91 -7.47 -6.57
N LYS A 135 -7.91 -8.71 -6.04
CA LYS A 135 -9.12 -9.40 -5.59
C LYS A 135 -9.83 -8.67 -4.44
N LEU A 136 -9.08 -8.04 -3.53
CA LEU A 136 -9.64 -7.32 -2.38
C LEU A 136 -10.36 -6.02 -2.76
N GLU A 137 -10.17 -5.52 -3.97
CA GLU A 137 -10.83 -4.28 -4.45
C GLU A 137 -12.24 -4.49 -5.01
N GLU A 138 -12.83 -5.64 -4.93
CA GLU A 138 -14.22 -6.03 -5.26
C GLU A 138 -14.87 -5.33 -6.47
N SER A 139 -14.32 -4.23 -6.97
CA SER A 139 -14.85 -3.45 -8.10
C SER A 139 -13.76 -3.13 -9.12
N GLY A 140 -14.17 -3.06 -10.39
CA GLY A 140 -13.27 -2.77 -11.48
C GLY A 140 -13.68 -3.41 -12.79
N SER A 141 -12.83 -3.29 -13.79
CA SER A 141 -13.03 -3.90 -15.10
C SER A 141 -11.84 -4.75 -15.50
N PHE A 142 -12.06 -5.69 -16.41
CA PHE A 142 -10.98 -6.45 -17.00
C PHE A 142 -11.13 -6.59 -18.51
N VAL A 143 -9.98 -6.70 -19.17
CA VAL A 143 -9.90 -7.00 -20.60
C VAL A 143 -8.77 -7.99 -20.83
N PHE A 144 -9.08 -9.14 -21.41
CA PHE A 144 -8.07 -10.07 -21.90
C PHE A 144 -7.85 -9.89 -23.40
N VAL A 145 -6.62 -9.66 -23.81
CA VAL A 145 -6.20 -9.48 -25.20
C VAL A 145 -5.37 -10.69 -25.60
N VAL A 146 -5.85 -11.45 -26.57
CA VAL A 146 -5.12 -12.63 -27.08
C VAL A 146 -3.95 -12.18 -27.93
N ASP A 147 -2.76 -12.74 -27.70
CA ASP A 147 -1.60 -12.52 -28.56
C ASP A 147 -1.78 -13.22 -29.90
N PRO A 148 -1.70 -12.50 -31.01
CA PRO A 148 -1.88 -13.10 -32.34
C PRO A 148 -0.75 -14.06 -32.73
N GLU A 149 0.46 -13.81 -32.26
CA GLU A 149 1.65 -14.63 -32.42
C GLU A 149 2.38 -14.70 -31.09
N PRO A 150 2.15 -15.76 -30.29
CA PRO A 150 2.87 -15.91 -29.04
C PRO A 150 4.36 -16.07 -29.36
N GLN A 151 5.13 -15.05 -28.97
CA GLN A 151 6.60 -15.08 -29.09
C GLN A 151 7.12 -16.27 -28.27
N PRO A 152 8.18 -16.98 -28.73
CA PRO A 152 8.85 -17.98 -27.93
C PRO A 152 9.42 -17.27 -26.69
N VAL A 153 8.79 -17.50 -25.55
CA VAL A 153 9.08 -16.75 -24.35
C VAL A 153 10.14 -17.48 -23.56
N GLU A 154 11.25 -16.81 -23.32
CA GLU A 154 12.31 -17.25 -22.41
C GLU A 154 11.90 -17.04 -20.92
N TYR A 155 10.61 -16.94 -20.64
CA TYR A 155 10.10 -16.76 -19.28
C TYR A 155 9.90 -18.09 -18.56
N ILE A 156 10.32 -18.14 -17.32
CA ILE A 156 9.91 -19.22 -16.43
C ILE A 156 8.46 -18.96 -16.03
N THR A 157 7.57 -19.83 -16.47
CA THR A 157 6.13 -19.69 -16.23
C THR A 157 5.69 -20.43 -14.98
N VAL A 158 4.70 -19.89 -14.29
CA VAL A 158 4.06 -20.50 -13.13
C VAL A 158 2.71 -21.11 -13.53
N ASP A 159 2.40 -22.26 -12.97
CA ASP A 159 1.11 -22.90 -13.20
C ASP A 159 -0.01 -22.08 -12.57
N THR A 160 -1.06 -21.78 -13.37
CA THR A 160 -2.18 -20.95 -12.90
C THR A 160 -2.91 -21.58 -11.72
N HIS A 161 -2.99 -22.92 -11.65
CA HIS A 161 -3.63 -23.60 -10.53
C HIS A 161 -2.83 -23.42 -9.23
N SER A 162 -1.51 -23.49 -9.29
CA SER A 162 -0.64 -23.21 -8.12
C SER A 162 -0.85 -21.78 -7.61
N VAL A 163 -0.89 -20.81 -8.52
CA VAL A 163 -1.16 -19.41 -8.17
C VAL A 163 -2.54 -19.23 -7.51
N LEU A 164 -3.56 -19.94 -8.00
CA LEU A 164 -4.91 -19.90 -7.41
C LEU A 164 -4.94 -20.46 -5.98
N LEU A 165 -4.17 -21.51 -5.70
CA LEU A 165 -4.02 -22.03 -4.34
C LEU A 165 -3.33 -21.01 -3.42
N ASP A 166 -2.26 -20.38 -3.91
CA ASP A 166 -1.55 -19.33 -3.17
C ASP A 166 -2.45 -18.10 -2.90
N ILE A 167 -3.26 -17.67 -3.89
CA ILE A 167 -4.25 -16.58 -3.74
C ILE A 167 -5.26 -16.93 -2.65
N SER A 168 -5.75 -18.19 -2.64
CA SER A 168 -6.74 -18.62 -1.66
C SER A 168 -6.16 -18.66 -0.25
N ALA A 169 -4.93 -19.17 -0.10
CA ALA A 169 -4.24 -19.23 1.18
C ALA A 169 -3.92 -17.82 1.72
N LEU A 170 -3.26 -16.98 0.91
CA LEU A 170 -2.88 -15.62 1.30
C LEU A 170 -4.10 -14.73 1.56
N GLY A 171 -5.13 -14.82 0.73
CA GLY A 171 -6.36 -14.05 0.92
C GLY A 171 -7.09 -14.43 2.20
N GLY A 172 -7.14 -15.74 2.53
CA GLY A 172 -7.71 -16.22 3.79
C GLY A 172 -6.91 -15.74 5.01
N GLU A 173 -5.60 -15.88 4.99
CA GLU A 173 -4.70 -15.37 6.04
C GLU A 173 -4.85 -13.87 6.25
N TYR A 174 -4.93 -13.10 5.17
CA TYR A 174 -5.10 -11.65 5.24
C TYR A 174 -6.47 -11.26 5.84
N CYS A 175 -7.56 -11.87 5.38
CA CYS A 175 -8.90 -11.58 5.92
C CYS A 175 -8.98 -11.87 7.43
N LEU A 176 -8.46 -13.03 7.88
CA LEU A 176 -8.39 -13.37 9.31
C LEU A 176 -7.53 -12.36 10.08
N ALA A 177 -6.40 -11.95 9.52
CA ALA A 177 -5.55 -10.95 10.15
C ALA A 177 -6.24 -9.59 10.28
N VAL A 178 -6.94 -9.13 9.25
CA VAL A 178 -7.72 -7.88 9.30
C VAL A 178 -8.83 -7.96 10.35
N GLU A 179 -9.55 -9.08 10.44
CA GLU A 179 -10.56 -9.28 11.46
C GLU A 179 -9.98 -9.22 12.88
N MET A 180 -8.80 -9.81 13.10
CA MET A 180 -8.10 -9.83 14.37
C MET A 180 -7.52 -8.48 14.77
N LEU A 181 -6.88 -7.79 13.82
CA LEU A 181 -6.17 -6.54 14.05
C LEU A 181 -7.11 -5.33 14.11
N GLY A 182 -8.31 -5.45 13.51
CA GLY A 182 -9.29 -4.36 13.42
C GLY A 182 -8.90 -3.30 12.40
N GLN A 183 -8.85 -2.05 12.83
CA GLN A 183 -8.61 -0.90 11.95
C GLN A 183 -7.11 -0.69 11.65
N PRO A 184 -6.75 -0.06 10.52
CA PRO A 184 -5.36 0.32 10.24
C PRO A 184 -4.73 1.26 11.28
N SER A 185 -5.55 1.96 12.06
CA SER A 185 -5.17 2.84 13.19
C SER A 185 -4.86 2.09 14.49
N THR A 186 -5.10 0.79 14.53
CA THR A 186 -4.84 -0.06 15.71
C THR A 186 -3.35 -0.05 16.06
N VAL A 187 -3.06 0.10 17.35
CA VAL A 187 -1.70 0.00 17.92
C VAL A 187 -1.48 -1.39 18.49
N LEU A 188 -0.34 -1.97 18.14
CA LEU A 188 0.08 -3.29 18.62
C LEU A 188 1.18 -3.16 19.66
N VAL A 189 1.12 -4.02 20.67
CA VAL A 189 2.11 -4.09 21.75
C VAL A 189 2.68 -5.49 21.82
N ARG A 190 3.97 -5.63 22.05
CA ARG A 190 4.57 -6.94 22.32
C ARG A 190 4.08 -7.45 23.66
N ASN A 191 3.65 -8.71 23.68
CA ASN A 191 3.31 -9.37 24.94
C ASN A 191 4.59 -9.58 25.75
N GLY A 192 4.67 -8.93 26.92
CA GLY A 192 5.81 -9.09 27.84
C GLY A 192 5.71 -10.33 28.74
N ASP A 193 4.57 -10.98 28.78
CA ASP A 193 4.37 -12.17 29.60
C ASP A 193 4.63 -13.45 28.80
N TYR A 194 5.88 -13.86 28.76
CA TYR A 194 6.33 -15.07 28.07
C TYR A 194 5.70 -16.37 28.61
N ASN A 195 5.08 -16.35 29.81
CA ASN A 195 4.43 -17.51 30.38
C ASN A 195 3.06 -17.79 29.74
N THR A 196 2.47 -16.81 29.08
CA THR A 196 1.19 -16.92 28.36
C THR A 196 1.36 -17.36 26.91
N LEU A 197 2.59 -17.37 26.39
CA LEU A 197 2.84 -17.81 25.02
C LEU A 197 2.56 -19.32 24.88
N PRO A 198 1.95 -19.72 23.75
CA PRO A 198 1.75 -21.14 23.48
C PRO A 198 3.09 -21.87 23.51
N ARG A 199 3.11 -23.06 24.14
CA ARG A 199 4.34 -23.88 24.29
C ARG A 199 4.92 -24.39 22.96
N ASN A 200 4.23 -24.18 21.85
CA ASN A 200 4.78 -24.47 20.52
C ASN A 200 5.75 -23.36 20.14
N PRO A 201 7.02 -23.70 19.88
CA PRO A 201 7.96 -22.71 19.39
C PRO A 201 7.42 -22.14 18.07
N LEU A 202 7.12 -20.86 18.04
CA LEU A 202 6.90 -20.15 16.79
C LEU A 202 8.20 -20.27 16.00
N LEU A 203 8.14 -21.00 14.90
CA LEU A 203 9.21 -20.97 13.92
C LEU A 203 9.10 -19.61 13.22
N MET A 204 9.72 -18.59 13.81
CA MET A 204 9.78 -17.26 13.21
C MET A 204 10.85 -17.25 12.12
N GLY A 205 10.42 -17.02 10.91
CA GLY A 205 11.28 -16.73 9.80
C GLY A 205 11.88 -15.31 9.89
N ARG A 206 12.71 -14.98 8.93
CA ARG A 206 13.37 -13.68 8.85
C ARG A 206 12.38 -12.52 8.71
N ASP A 207 11.32 -12.72 7.93
CA ASP A 207 10.32 -11.70 7.65
C ASP A 207 9.43 -11.44 8.86
N GLU A 208 9.01 -12.50 9.58
CA GLU A 208 8.24 -12.39 10.83
C GLU A 208 9.03 -11.64 11.90
N PHE A 209 10.33 -11.95 12.01
CA PHE A 209 11.18 -11.26 12.96
C PHE A 209 11.41 -9.79 12.59
N ALA A 210 11.57 -9.48 11.30
CA ALA A 210 11.72 -8.12 10.81
C ALA A 210 10.47 -7.28 11.08
N VAL A 211 9.28 -7.84 10.89
CA VAL A 211 8.00 -7.19 11.21
C VAL A 211 7.84 -7.00 12.71
N LEU A 212 8.15 -8.02 13.52
CA LEU A 212 8.08 -7.95 14.98
C LEU A 212 8.96 -6.82 15.55
N LEU A 213 10.13 -6.58 14.95
CA LEU A 213 11.03 -5.49 15.37
C LEU A 213 10.42 -4.10 15.13
N GLN A 214 9.50 -3.94 14.18
CA GLN A 214 8.81 -2.67 13.92
C GLN A 214 7.71 -2.36 14.96
N VAL A 215 7.26 -3.36 15.71
CA VAL A 215 6.23 -3.18 16.76
C VAL A 215 6.89 -2.62 18.01
N ASP A 216 6.69 -1.33 18.28
CA ASP A 216 7.25 -0.59 19.41
C ASP A 216 6.21 -0.20 20.49
N GLY A 217 4.93 -0.55 20.27
CA GLY A 217 3.85 -0.20 21.18
C GLY A 217 3.28 1.22 20.96
N ALA A 218 3.77 1.93 19.96
CA ALA A 218 3.34 3.28 19.60
C ALA A 218 2.87 3.39 18.14
N ARG A 219 3.45 2.59 17.25
CA ARG A 219 3.11 2.57 15.82
C ARG A 219 1.80 1.83 15.59
N THR A 220 1.01 2.38 14.68
CA THR A 220 -0.20 1.75 14.16
C THR A 220 0.14 0.64 13.16
N VAL A 221 -0.82 -0.26 12.88
CA VAL A 221 -0.69 -1.28 11.82
C VAL A 221 -0.29 -0.63 10.49
N LYS A 222 -0.92 0.50 10.13
CA LYS A 222 -0.60 1.27 8.92
C LYS A 222 0.85 1.78 8.91
N GLU A 223 1.31 2.35 10.02
CA GLU A 223 2.68 2.87 10.13
C GLU A 223 3.72 1.74 10.06
N ILE A 224 3.43 0.57 10.64
CA ILE A 224 4.28 -0.62 10.54
C ILE A 224 4.33 -1.13 9.10
N THR A 225 3.19 -1.17 8.41
CA THR A 225 3.10 -1.59 7.01
C THR A 225 3.92 -0.65 6.11
N GLN A 226 3.83 0.66 6.32
CA GLN A 226 4.58 1.65 5.55
C GLN A 226 6.09 1.64 5.84
N ALA A 227 6.48 1.35 7.09
CA ALA A 227 7.88 1.25 7.48
C ALA A 227 8.54 -0.07 7.04
N SER A 228 7.73 -1.09 6.76
CA SER A 228 8.20 -2.39 6.31
C SER A 228 8.61 -2.36 4.84
N ARG A 229 9.64 -3.16 4.52
CA ARG A 229 10.04 -3.41 3.12
C ARG A 229 9.26 -4.55 2.47
N LEU A 230 8.29 -5.11 3.17
CA LEU A 230 7.45 -6.20 2.69
C LEU A 230 6.14 -5.63 2.12
N GLU A 231 5.45 -6.44 1.34
CA GLU A 231 4.12 -6.07 0.84
C GLU A 231 3.10 -6.00 1.98
N GLU A 232 2.14 -5.08 1.87
CA GLU A 232 1.10 -4.85 2.87
C GLU A 232 0.39 -6.13 3.31
N ILE A 233 -0.03 -6.95 2.34
CA ILE A 233 -0.70 -8.23 2.59
C ILE A 233 0.18 -9.14 3.45
N THR A 234 1.47 -9.21 3.13
CA THR A 234 2.44 -10.02 3.88
C THR A 234 2.61 -9.49 5.31
N VAL A 235 2.76 -8.17 5.48
CA VAL A 235 2.94 -7.55 6.81
C VAL A 235 1.70 -7.76 7.68
N VAL A 236 0.51 -7.48 7.15
CA VAL A 236 -0.76 -7.66 7.88
C VAL A 236 -0.98 -9.11 8.25
N SER A 237 -0.72 -10.06 7.33
CA SER A 237 -0.82 -11.50 7.63
C SER A 237 0.17 -11.94 8.71
N ILE A 238 1.40 -11.43 8.70
CA ILE A 238 2.39 -11.69 9.75
C ILE A 238 1.93 -11.13 11.10
N LEU A 239 1.46 -9.88 11.14
CA LEU A 239 0.96 -9.27 12.37
C LEU A 239 -0.23 -10.05 12.94
N GLY A 240 -1.16 -10.50 12.08
CA GLY A 240 -2.28 -11.35 12.47
C GLY A 240 -1.80 -12.69 13.07
N LYS A 241 -0.87 -13.38 12.42
CA LYS A 241 -0.28 -14.63 12.95
C LYS A 241 0.41 -14.43 14.30
N LEU A 242 1.13 -13.33 14.48
CA LEU A 242 1.78 -13.00 15.75
C LEU A 242 0.78 -12.64 16.85
N ALA A 243 -0.35 -12.01 16.48
CA ALA A 243 -1.45 -11.74 17.41
C ALA A 243 -2.19 -13.02 17.82
N ASP A 244 -2.50 -13.90 16.85
CA ASP A 244 -3.09 -15.21 17.08
C ASP A 244 -2.23 -16.08 18.02
N ALA A 245 -0.93 -16.04 17.81
CA ALA A 245 0.03 -16.72 18.66
C ALA A 245 0.22 -16.06 20.04
N GLY A 246 -0.45 -14.95 20.34
CA GLY A 246 -0.32 -14.22 21.59
C GLY A 246 0.99 -13.46 21.80
N VAL A 247 1.84 -13.38 20.76
CA VAL A 247 3.10 -12.61 20.77
C VAL A 247 2.83 -11.11 20.76
N LEU A 248 1.76 -10.71 20.07
CA LEU A 248 1.28 -9.34 20.01
C LEU A 248 -0.08 -9.24 20.68
N LEU A 249 -0.30 -8.11 21.33
CA LEU A 249 -1.58 -7.73 21.92
C LEU A 249 -2.12 -6.51 21.18
N VAL A 250 -3.40 -6.54 20.85
CA VAL A 250 -4.11 -5.41 20.27
C VAL A 250 -4.39 -4.40 21.39
N LYS A 251 -3.80 -3.21 21.30
CA LYS A 251 -4.10 -2.08 22.17
C LYS A 251 -5.19 -1.25 21.48
N ALA A 252 -6.04 -0.55 22.20
CA ALA A 252 -7.13 0.24 21.63
C ALA A 252 -6.69 1.05 20.37
N GLU A 253 -7.65 1.33 19.49
CA GLU A 253 -7.45 2.20 18.33
C GLU A 253 -6.81 3.52 18.76
N ARG A 254 -5.78 3.93 18.03
CA ARG A 254 -5.20 5.26 18.20
C ARG A 254 -6.08 6.23 17.41
N GLN A 255 -6.85 7.03 18.12
CA GLN A 255 -7.53 8.18 17.50
C GLN A 255 -6.49 8.98 16.72
N SER A 256 -6.81 9.38 15.50
CA SER A 256 -5.84 10.11 14.70
C SER A 256 -5.45 11.40 15.43
N ARG A 257 -4.18 11.75 15.41
CA ARG A 257 -3.69 13.02 16.02
C ARG A 257 -4.48 14.25 15.54
N ALA A 258 -5.10 14.15 14.35
CA ALA A 258 -5.95 15.18 13.79
C ALA A 258 -7.33 15.22 14.47
N GLU A 259 -7.89 14.08 14.87
CA GLU A 259 -9.14 13.98 15.60
C GLU A 259 -8.95 14.43 17.05
N ASP A 260 -7.85 14.00 17.71
CA ASP A 260 -7.47 14.47 19.04
C ASP A 260 -7.23 15.99 19.04
N ALA A 261 -6.58 16.53 18.01
CA ALA A 261 -6.34 17.96 17.85
C ALA A 261 -7.66 18.73 17.57
N ALA A 262 -8.58 18.16 16.80
CA ALA A 262 -9.88 18.73 16.52
C ALA A 262 -10.78 18.74 17.76
N GLU A 263 -10.79 17.65 18.55
CA GLU A 263 -11.51 17.59 19.82
C GLU A 263 -10.95 18.58 20.85
N LEU A 264 -9.61 18.68 20.96
CA LEU A 264 -8.94 19.65 21.81
C LEU A 264 -9.26 21.09 21.39
N GLN A 265 -9.28 21.35 20.08
CA GLN A 265 -9.65 22.66 19.53
C GLN A 265 -11.12 22.99 19.82
N ALA A 266 -12.03 22.05 19.57
CA ALA A 266 -13.46 22.23 19.84
C ALA A 266 -13.72 22.44 21.33
N HIS A 267 -13.04 21.72 22.21
CA HIS A 267 -13.14 21.92 23.67
C HIS A 267 -12.61 23.29 24.06
N ARG A 268 -11.49 23.74 23.52
CA ARG A 268 -10.93 25.06 23.76
C ARG A 268 -11.88 26.19 23.31
N ASP A 269 -12.44 26.03 22.11
CA ASP A 269 -13.37 27.01 21.55
C ASP A 269 -14.67 27.08 22.38
N SER A 270 -15.14 25.94 22.92
CA SER A 270 -16.27 25.89 23.86
C SER A 270 -15.96 26.60 25.16
N VAL A 271 -14.79 26.38 25.77
CA VAL A 271 -14.35 27.04 27.00
C VAL A 271 -14.18 28.54 26.78
N TRP A 272 -13.63 28.97 25.65
CA TRP A 272 -13.53 30.40 25.32
C TRP A 272 -14.88 31.07 25.11
N ALA A 273 -15.85 30.40 24.51
CA ALA A 273 -17.21 30.91 24.37
C ALA A 273 -17.86 31.12 25.74
N GLU A 274 -17.70 30.18 26.68
CA GLU A 274 -18.22 30.27 28.02
C GLU A 274 -17.55 31.40 28.85
N VAL A 275 -16.21 31.52 28.72
CA VAL A 275 -15.46 32.64 29.35
C VAL A 275 -15.84 33.98 28.76
N SER A 276 -16.03 34.09 27.46
CA SER A 276 -16.49 35.33 26.82
C SER A 276 -17.87 35.75 27.31
N HIS A 277 -18.80 34.82 27.43
CA HIS A 277 -20.13 35.09 27.98
C HIS A 277 -20.08 35.60 29.44
N LEU A 278 -19.20 34.99 30.25
CA LEU A 278 -19.00 35.44 31.64
C LEU A 278 -18.35 36.84 31.72
N LEU A 279 -17.47 37.17 30.77
CA LEU A 279 -16.86 38.50 30.69
C LEU A 279 -17.85 39.55 30.21
N ASP A 280 -18.74 39.24 29.27
CA ASP A 280 -19.80 40.12 28.80
C ASP A 280 -20.82 40.40 29.92
N ASP A 281 -21.16 39.39 30.74
CA ASP A 281 -22.03 39.55 31.91
C ASP A 281 -21.38 40.37 33.05
N MET A 282 -20.05 40.48 33.10
CA MET A 282 -19.32 41.31 34.08
C MET A 282 -19.15 42.77 33.63
N VAL A 283 -19.47 43.11 32.39
CA VAL A 283 -19.42 44.46 31.80
C VAL A 283 -20.84 45.07 31.75
N GLU A 284 -21.72 44.78 32.72
CA GLU A 284 -22.93 45.55 32.92
C GLU A 284 -22.58 46.87 33.60
N GLU A 285 -22.69 47.92 32.82
CA GLU A 285 -22.84 49.36 32.98
C GLU A 285 -22.65 49.99 34.37
N PRO A 286 -21.91 51.10 34.44
CA PRO A 286 -22.28 52.17 35.33
C PRO A 286 -23.18 53.18 34.59
N ASP A 287 -24.33 53.33 35.13
CA ASP A 287 -25.41 54.30 35.03
C ASP A 287 -25.07 55.64 34.35
N ALA A 288 -25.87 55.99 33.36
CA ALA A 288 -25.80 57.24 32.62
C ALA A 288 -26.25 58.40 33.47
N GLY A 289 -25.29 59.16 33.97
CA GLY A 289 -25.50 60.52 34.53
C GLY A 289 -25.00 61.57 33.54
N GLY A 290 -25.94 62.38 33.03
CA GLY A 290 -25.75 63.34 31.95
C GLY A 290 -24.69 64.41 32.15
N ALA A 291 -24.04 64.78 31.08
CA ALA A 291 -23.53 66.16 30.86
C ALA A 291 -23.22 66.41 29.37
N ALA A 292 -23.86 67.40 28.88
CA ALA A 292 -23.66 68.31 27.75
C ALA A 292 -22.53 68.04 26.72
N ALA A 293 -22.95 68.09 25.46
CA ALA A 293 -22.08 68.20 24.29
C ALA A 293 -21.26 69.49 24.27
N PRO A 294 -20.08 69.49 23.69
CA PRO A 294 -19.56 70.66 22.96
C PRO A 294 -19.23 70.33 21.50
N ASP A 295 -19.44 71.35 20.74
CA ASP A 295 -19.34 71.77 19.38
C ASP A 295 -18.25 71.15 18.48
N PRO A 296 -18.51 70.92 17.17
CA PRO A 296 -17.56 70.36 16.21
C PRO A 296 -16.81 71.47 15.46
N GLY A 297 -15.50 71.48 15.64
CA GLY A 297 -14.67 72.39 14.81
C GLY A 297 -13.21 72.44 15.21
N ALA A 298 -12.38 71.61 14.64
CA ALA A 298 -10.98 71.92 14.35
C ALA A 298 -10.31 70.77 13.52
N ALA A 299 -9.99 71.18 12.36
CA ALA A 299 -8.93 70.81 11.38
C ALA A 299 -8.02 69.58 11.65
N ALA A 300 -7.92 68.76 10.63
CA ALA A 300 -6.89 67.76 10.41
C ALA A 300 -5.52 68.41 10.15
N PRO A 301 -4.42 67.77 10.49
CA PRO A 301 -3.17 67.96 9.81
C PRO A 301 -2.75 66.70 8.99
N ASP A 302 -2.14 67.04 7.89
CA ASP A 302 -1.60 66.32 6.74
C ASP A 302 -0.59 65.21 7.10
N PRO A 303 -0.53 64.08 6.36
CA PRO A 303 0.49 63.05 6.51
C PRO A 303 1.61 63.23 5.48
N GLY A 304 2.77 63.58 5.94
CA GLY A 304 3.97 63.64 5.09
C GLY A 304 5.25 63.67 5.89
N ALA A 305 5.92 62.51 5.98
CA ALA A 305 7.39 62.45 6.00
C ALA A 305 7.90 61.01 6.09
N ALA A 306 8.43 60.57 5.01
CA ALA A 306 9.64 59.78 4.73
C ALA A 306 10.25 58.86 5.80
N ALA A 307 10.40 57.62 5.41
CA ALA A 307 11.28 56.62 6.00
C ALA A 307 12.78 56.94 5.72
N PRO A 308 13.68 56.50 6.54
CA PRO A 308 15.08 56.21 6.13
C PRO A 308 15.39 54.74 6.05
N ASP A 309 16.10 54.41 5.00
CA ASP A 309 16.74 53.18 4.57
C ASP A 309 17.90 52.75 5.52
N PRO A 310 18.08 51.47 5.87
CA PRO A 310 19.33 50.99 6.45
C PRO A 310 20.14 50.24 5.39
N GLY A 311 21.18 50.90 4.88
CA GLY A 311 22.27 50.28 4.13
C GLY A 311 23.25 49.55 5.03
N ALA A 312 23.72 48.40 4.52
CA ALA A 312 24.83 47.54 4.94
C ALA A 312 26.20 48.28 4.95
N PRO A 313 27.36 47.62 5.13
CA PRO A 313 27.72 46.34 5.81
C PRO A 313 29.00 46.47 6.66
N ALA A 314 29.28 45.49 7.46
CA ALA A 314 30.62 44.96 7.68
C ALA A 314 30.57 43.53 8.21
#